data_15c0176a78db40a2781dd7a126eeb229
#
_entry.id   15c0176a78db40a2781dd7a126eeb229
#
_cell.length_a   1.000
_cell.length_b   1.000
_cell.length_c   1.000
_cell.angle_alpha   90.00
_cell.angle_beta   90.00
_cell.angle_gamma   90.00
#
_symmetry.space_group_name_H-M   'P 1'
#
loop_
_entity.id
_entity.type
_entity.pdbx_description
1 polymer ?
#
loop_
_entity_poly.entity_id
_entity_poly.type
_entity_poly.pdbx_seq_one_letter_code
_entity_poly.pdbx_strand_id
1 'polypeptide(L)'
;KKVTSRKSNKKFIVTTLFFLIGLIFLINGVTWIEKRAFISKSHKEKIEIISHSFKDSNLLGSVILVKDGKTLLTESYGLSDYNKEIKNTNDTLYPVASLQKKMTAVIIGQLVSEGKLTYETTVNTFFTDLEHGEEITIRDLLNHTSGYVTPEVPNDHVLTSEKEQLENVLDTSVFLEYGEPYYSNGNYSLLAAIISQIEERSYKDVLQDRIFIPLNMENTYLWDDVPDEASTPKEYFYVNGRSYQVDYRTYSKELMSTLLGAGNVYSTVSDMALFFSALNNDTLLSEDEYNLLFNFHEPIMLSGNISEDGAMGGYSSYFYGDITNQTFIIFLANQSTDSYPDQLLIQVYQQLLLF
;
A
#
# COMPACT_ATOMS: atom_id res chain seq x y z
N LYS A 1 63.45 19.52 -4.56
CA LYS A 1 62.50 18.61 -5.26
C LYS A 1 61.26 18.39 -4.41
N LYS A 2 60.24 19.24 -4.53
CA LYS A 2 58.87 18.96 -4.02
C LYS A 2 57.88 20.10 -4.41
N VAL A 3 57.68 20.37 -5.71
CA VAL A 3 56.70 21.37 -6.16
C VAL A 3 55.81 20.89 -7.34
N THR A 4 56.09 19.70 -7.92
CA THR A 4 55.41 19.27 -9.14
C THR A 4 54.10 18.45 -8.91
N SER A 5 53.82 18.00 -7.68
CA SER A 5 52.66 17.12 -7.43
C SER A 5 51.32 17.88 -7.20
N ARG A 6 51.35 19.12 -6.76
CA ARG A 6 50.14 19.90 -6.41
C ARG A 6 49.40 20.49 -7.63
N LYS A 7 50.07 20.71 -8.75
CA LYS A 7 49.47 21.25 -9.99
C LYS A 7 48.74 20.17 -10.82
N SER A 8 49.19 18.92 -10.76
CA SER A 8 48.56 17.80 -11.44
C SER A 8 47.20 17.47 -10.86
N ASN A 9 47.07 17.40 -9.56
CA ASN A 9 45.81 17.08 -8.88
C ASN A 9 44.74 18.18 -9.08
N LYS A 10 45.11 19.46 -9.13
CA LYS A 10 44.15 20.53 -9.43
C LYS A 10 43.58 20.49 -10.82
N LYS A 11 44.43 20.19 -11.84
CA LYS A 11 43.95 20.02 -13.23
C LYS A 11 43.03 18.81 -13.36
N PHE A 12 43.33 17.70 -12.72
CA PHE A 12 42.49 16.50 -12.72
C PHE A 12 41.14 16.76 -12.08
N ILE A 13 41.10 17.41 -10.89
CA ILE A 13 39.88 17.76 -10.19
C ILE A 13 38.98 18.70 -11.02
N VAL A 14 39.58 19.73 -11.65
CA VAL A 14 38.85 20.69 -12.50
C VAL A 14 38.28 19.98 -13.74
N THR A 15 39.05 19.12 -14.38
CA THR A 15 38.58 18.37 -15.56
C THR A 15 37.45 17.40 -15.21
N THR A 16 37.57 16.71 -14.08
CA THR A 16 36.51 15.80 -13.58
C THR A 16 35.24 16.57 -13.22
N LEU A 17 35.37 17.78 -12.62
CA LEU A 17 34.23 18.64 -12.29
C LEU A 17 33.49 19.13 -13.55
N PHE A 18 34.26 19.57 -14.59
CA PHE A 18 33.68 19.96 -15.87
C PHE A 18 33.00 18.78 -16.58
N PHE A 19 33.55 17.58 -16.48
CA PHE A 19 32.93 16.37 -17.03
C PHE A 19 31.63 16.01 -16.32
N LEU A 20 31.60 16.08 -14.98
CA LEU A 20 30.40 15.87 -14.16
C LEU A 20 29.32 16.91 -14.44
N ILE A 21 29.70 18.19 -14.55
CA ILE A 21 28.78 19.28 -14.89
C ILE A 21 28.22 19.07 -16.31
N GLY A 22 29.09 18.72 -17.29
CA GLY A 22 28.65 18.39 -18.64
C GLY A 22 27.71 17.20 -18.71
N LEU A 23 27.95 16.15 -17.89
CA LEU A 23 27.07 14.99 -17.78
C LEU A 23 25.70 15.37 -17.18
N ILE A 24 25.68 16.20 -16.14
CA ILE A 24 24.45 16.71 -15.52
C ILE A 24 23.63 17.54 -16.53
N PHE A 25 24.28 18.42 -17.31
CA PHE A 25 23.61 19.17 -18.36
C PHE A 25 23.10 18.28 -19.49
N LEU A 26 23.83 17.22 -19.85
CA LEU A 26 23.40 16.26 -20.87
C LEU A 26 22.19 15.48 -20.41
N ILE A 27 22.20 14.96 -19.17
CA ILE A 27 21.09 14.22 -18.57
C ILE A 27 19.84 15.12 -18.46
N ASN A 28 19.98 16.35 -17.95
CA ASN A 28 18.88 17.28 -17.85
C ASN A 28 18.33 17.71 -19.23
N GLY A 29 19.20 17.82 -20.24
CA GLY A 29 18.81 18.09 -21.61
C GLY A 29 18.00 16.96 -22.25
N VAL A 30 18.43 15.72 -22.04
CA VAL A 30 17.71 14.53 -22.53
C VAL A 30 16.34 14.43 -21.88
N THR A 31 16.25 14.55 -20.56
CA THR A 31 14.98 14.50 -19.85
C THR A 31 14.02 15.63 -20.27
N TRP A 32 14.55 16.81 -20.57
CA TRP A 32 13.74 17.94 -21.07
C TRP A 32 13.21 17.71 -22.49
N ILE A 33 14.02 17.13 -23.38
CA ILE A 33 13.61 16.76 -24.75
C ILE A 33 12.54 15.68 -24.70
N GLU A 34 12.74 14.62 -23.89
CA GLU A 34 11.77 13.55 -23.71
C GLU A 34 10.44 14.06 -23.16
N LYS A 35 10.50 14.92 -22.14
CA LYS A 35 9.31 15.58 -21.57
C LYS A 35 8.55 16.40 -22.61
N ARG A 36 9.25 17.21 -23.44
CA ARG A 36 8.63 17.95 -24.52
C ARG A 36 8.01 17.06 -25.59
N ALA A 37 8.71 15.99 -25.97
CA ALA A 37 8.21 15.00 -26.92
C ALA A 37 6.94 14.33 -26.40
N PHE A 38 6.87 13.99 -25.10
CA PHE A 38 5.69 13.42 -24.48
C PHE A 38 4.52 14.43 -24.45
N ILE A 39 4.77 15.68 -24.04
CA ILE A 39 3.72 16.74 -23.97
C ILE A 39 3.06 16.96 -25.33
N SER A 40 3.84 16.87 -26.45
CA SER A 40 3.32 17.10 -27.80
C SER A 40 2.42 15.98 -28.34
N LYS A 41 2.33 14.86 -27.65
CA LYS A 41 1.53 13.71 -28.08
C LYS A 41 0.05 13.86 -27.73
N SER A 42 -0.81 13.21 -28.50
CA SER A 42 -2.23 13.08 -28.18
C SER A 42 -2.43 12.25 -26.90
N HIS A 43 -3.59 12.41 -26.25
CA HIS A 43 -3.95 11.61 -25.07
C HIS A 43 -3.82 10.10 -25.32
N LYS A 44 -4.26 9.62 -26.50
CA LYS A 44 -4.14 8.21 -26.87
C LYS A 44 -2.69 7.75 -26.95
N GLU A 45 -1.82 8.51 -27.61
CA GLU A 45 -0.39 8.17 -27.69
C GLU A 45 0.30 8.18 -26.33
N LYS A 46 -0.09 9.11 -25.43
CA LYS A 46 0.44 9.14 -24.05
C LYS A 46 0.06 7.88 -23.28
N ILE A 47 -1.21 7.45 -23.38
CA ILE A 47 -1.69 6.21 -22.75
C ILE A 47 -0.96 5.00 -23.32
N GLU A 48 -0.76 4.92 -24.64
CA GLU A 48 -0.02 3.83 -25.28
C GLU A 48 1.43 3.74 -24.80
N ILE A 49 2.12 4.88 -24.60
CA ILE A 49 3.49 4.93 -24.07
C ILE A 49 3.51 4.38 -22.64
N ILE A 50 2.59 4.80 -21.79
CA ILE A 50 2.51 4.31 -20.41
C ILE A 50 2.21 2.82 -20.38
N SER A 51 1.23 2.36 -21.15
CA SER A 51 0.88 0.94 -21.27
C SER A 51 2.10 0.08 -21.70
N HIS A 52 2.90 0.57 -22.66
CA HIS A 52 4.13 -0.11 -23.08
C HIS A 52 5.18 -0.17 -21.97
N SER A 53 5.30 0.88 -21.14
CA SER A 53 6.24 0.88 -20.01
C SER A 53 5.92 -0.24 -19.00
N PHE A 54 4.64 -0.50 -18.75
CA PHE A 54 4.23 -1.64 -17.91
C PHE A 54 4.47 -2.98 -18.61
N LYS A 55 4.18 -3.12 -19.91
CA LYS A 55 4.41 -4.36 -20.67
C LYS A 55 5.88 -4.74 -20.72
N ASP A 56 6.74 -3.76 -20.96
CA ASP A 56 8.19 -3.98 -21.11
C ASP A 56 8.87 -4.32 -19.78
N SER A 57 8.21 -4.03 -18.67
CA SER A 57 8.71 -4.31 -17.33
C SER A 57 8.49 -5.74 -16.85
N ASN A 58 7.80 -6.60 -17.65
CA ASN A 58 7.46 -7.99 -17.30
C ASN A 58 6.71 -8.15 -15.99
N LEU A 59 5.85 -7.20 -15.65
CA LEU A 59 5.02 -7.25 -14.46
C LEU A 59 3.87 -8.24 -14.56
N LEU A 60 3.52 -8.81 -13.43
CA LEU A 60 2.33 -9.65 -13.24
C LEU A 60 1.37 -8.91 -12.31
N GLY A 61 0.26 -8.45 -12.84
CA GLY A 61 -0.70 -7.71 -12.02
C GLY A 61 -1.65 -6.85 -12.84
N SER A 62 -2.40 -6.01 -12.14
CA SER A 62 -3.33 -5.04 -12.71
C SER A 62 -2.97 -3.62 -12.25
N VAL A 63 -3.13 -2.64 -13.13
CA VAL A 63 -2.88 -1.23 -12.86
C VAL A 63 -4.10 -0.40 -13.19
N ILE A 64 -4.36 0.63 -12.39
CA ILE A 64 -5.29 1.71 -12.70
C ILE A 64 -4.59 3.05 -12.58
N LEU A 65 -4.81 3.93 -13.54
CA LEU A 65 -4.35 5.31 -13.56
C LEU A 65 -5.54 6.24 -13.42
N VAL A 66 -5.51 7.09 -12.41
CA VAL A 66 -6.51 8.13 -12.18
C VAL A 66 -5.85 9.49 -12.34
N LYS A 67 -6.48 10.39 -13.11
CA LYS A 67 -6.04 11.77 -13.31
C LYS A 67 -7.21 12.71 -13.11
N ASP A 68 -7.06 13.67 -12.19
CA ASP A 68 -8.11 14.64 -11.85
C ASP A 68 -9.48 13.95 -11.58
N GLY A 69 -9.45 12.84 -10.83
CA GLY A 69 -10.62 12.03 -10.48
C GLY A 69 -11.21 11.17 -11.60
N LYS A 70 -10.53 11.08 -12.76
CA LYS A 70 -11.01 10.28 -13.90
C LYS A 70 -10.06 9.13 -14.19
N THR A 71 -10.59 7.94 -14.37
CA THR A 71 -9.81 6.79 -14.83
C THR A 71 -9.35 7.03 -16.27
N LEU A 72 -8.03 7.02 -16.48
CA LEU A 72 -7.40 7.10 -17.81
C LEU A 72 -7.09 5.73 -18.39
N LEU A 73 -6.71 4.78 -17.54
CA LEU A 73 -6.29 3.45 -17.96
C LEU A 73 -6.61 2.45 -16.85
N THR A 74 -7.13 1.29 -17.23
CA THR A 74 -7.16 0.07 -16.41
C THR A 74 -6.69 -1.07 -17.28
N GLU A 75 -5.54 -1.65 -16.97
CA GLU A 75 -4.95 -2.77 -17.72
C GLU A 75 -4.37 -3.83 -16.79
N SER A 76 -4.29 -5.05 -17.32
CA SER A 76 -3.72 -6.20 -16.61
C SER A 76 -2.64 -6.86 -17.44
N TYR A 77 -1.59 -7.30 -16.76
CA TYR A 77 -0.36 -7.80 -17.36
C TYR A 77 0.01 -9.17 -16.83
N GLY A 78 0.58 -10.00 -17.71
CA GLY A 78 1.11 -11.29 -17.36
C GLY A 78 0.07 -12.33 -16.99
N LEU A 79 0.51 -13.40 -16.35
CA LEU A 79 -0.30 -14.56 -16.02
C LEU A 79 -0.67 -14.59 -14.53
N SER A 80 -1.92 -14.90 -14.26
CA SER A 80 -2.41 -15.24 -12.92
C SER A 80 -2.03 -16.68 -12.53
N ASP A 81 -1.92 -17.58 -13.51
CA ASP A 81 -1.47 -18.96 -13.33
C ASP A 81 -0.65 -19.41 -14.53
N TYR A 82 0.68 -19.56 -14.36
CA TYR A 82 1.58 -20.02 -15.42
C TYR A 82 1.31 -21.47 -15.83
N ASN A 83 0.92 -22.34 -14.91
CA ASN A 83 0.70 -23.76 -15.21
C ASN A 83 -0.55 -23.98 -16.06
N LYS A 84 -1.54 -23.10 -15.92
CA LYS A 84 -2.81 -23.15 -16.66
C LYS A 84 -2.88 -22.12 -17.78
N GLU A 85 -1.83 -21.31 -17.98
CA GLU A 85 -1.77 -20.21 -18.95
C GLU A 85 -2.93 -19.20 -18.80
N ILE A 86 -3.42 -19.00 -17.55
CA ILE A 86 -4.51 -18.06 -17.27
C ILE A 86 -3.88 -16.66 -17.11
N LYS A 87 -4.45 -15.67 -17.81
CA LYS A 87 -4.02 -14.28 -17.74
C LYS A 87 -4.64 -13.54 -16.56
N ASN A 88 -3.91 -12.56 -16.02
CA ASN A 88 -4.51 -11.52 -15.19
C ASN A 88 -5.54 -10.72 -16.01
N THR A 89 -6.62 -10.32 -15.36
CA THR A 89 -7.69 -9.48 -15.92
C THR A 89 -8.00 -8.33 -14.96
N ASN A 90 -8.76 -7.34 -15.42
CA ASN A 90 -9.17 -6.22 -14.56
C ASN A 90 -10.08 -6.65 -13.39
N ASP A 91 -10.66 -7.86 -13.49
CA ASP A 91 -11.51 -8.47 -12.46
C ASP A 91 -10.73 -9.44 -11.55
N THR A 92 -9.41 -9.56 -11.73
CA THR A 92 -8.56 -10.38 -10.87
C THR A 92 -8.53 -9.79 -9.47
N LEU A 93 -8.81 -10.63 -8.46
CA LEU A 93 -8.80 -10.26 -7.05
C LEU A 93 -7.42 -10.53 -6.44
N TYR A 94 -6.78 -9.48 -5.98
CA TYR A 94 -5.47 -9.56 -5.31
C TYR A 94 -5.62 -9.35 -3.81
N PRO A 95 -4.81 -10.02 -2.96
CA PRO A 95 -4.64 -9.58 -1.59
C PRO A 95 -4.09 -8.15 -1.59
N VAL A 96 -4.77 -7.22 -0.91
CA VAL A 96 -4.32 -5.82 -0.84
C VAL A 96 -3.29 -5.60 0.25
N ALA A 97 -3.03 -6.63 1.04
CA ALA A 97 -2.05 -6.61 2.13
C ALA A 97 -2.21 -5.35 3.01
N SER A 98 -1.13 -4.67 3.34
CA SER A 98 -1.13 -3.53 4.26
C SER A 98 -1.93 -2.31 3.79
N LEU A 99 -2.33 -2.22 2.54
CA LEU A 99 -3.25 -1.14 2.12
C LEU A 99 -4.60 -1.20 2.86
N GLN A 100 -5.02 -2.39 3.38
CA GLN A 100 -6.20 -2.53 4.23
C GLN A 100 -6.11 -1.67 5.50
N LYS A 101 -4.93 -1.44 6.04
CA LYS A 101 -4.77 -0.64 7.27
C LYS A 101 -5.38 0.75 7.14
N LYS A 102 -5.36 1.34 5.95
CA LYS A 102 -6.05 2.61 5.70
C LYS A 102 -7.56 2.48 5.90
N MET A 103 -8.18 1.35 5.54
CA MET A 103 -9.61 1.12 5.76
C MET A 103 -9.93 1.05 7.25
N THR A 104 -9.14 0.30 8.03
CA THR A 104 -9.28 0.22 9.49
C THR A 104 -9.09 1.58 10.15
N ALA A 105 -8.06 2.34 9.73
CA ALA A 105 -7.81 3.68 10.23
C ALA A 105 -8.97 4.65 9.94
N VAL A 106 -9.54 4.59 8.73
CA VAL A 106 -10.71 5.42 8.36
C VAL A 106 -11.90 5.15 9.29
N ILE A 107 -12.18 3.89 9.58
CA ILE A 107 -13.27 3.54 10.53
C ILE A 107 -12.97 4.11 11.91
N ILE A 108 -11.74 4.02 12.40
CA ILE A 108 -11.35 4.68 13.66
C ILE A 108 -11.59 6.20 13.58
N GLY A 109 -11.19 6.85 12.49
CA GLY A 109 -11.43 8.28 12.27
C GLY A 109 -12.93 8.64 12.31
N GLN A 110 -13.79 7.82 11.67
CA GLN A 110 -15.25 7.98 11.73
C GLN A 110 -15.79 7.84 13.16
N LEU A 111 -15.32 6.84 13.92
CA LEU A 111 -15.73 6.65 15.31
C LEU A 111 -15.28 7.80 16.22
N VAL A 112 -14.13 8.41 15.94
CA VAL A 112 -13.67 9.63 16.63
C VAL A 112 -14.58 10.80 16.29
N SER A 113 -14.93 11.00 15.02
CA SER A 113 -15.85 12.03 14.56
C SER A 113 -17.25 11.88 15.18
N GLU A 114 -17.71 10.65 15.36
CA GLU A 114 -18.97 10.32 16.04
C GLU A 114 -18.90 10.50 17.57
N GLY A 115 -17.75 10.82 18.13
CA GLY A 115 -17.54 10.97 19.57
C GLY A 115 -17.59 9.66 20.38
N LYS A 116 -17.45 8.50 19.71
CA LYS A 116 -17.46 7.18 20.35
C LYS A 116 -16.15 6.82 21.03
N LEU A 117 -15.04 7.41 20.57
CA LEU A 117 -13.71 7.35 21.18
C LEU A 117 -12.91 8.61 20.81
N THR A 118 -11.72 8.74 21.37
CA THR A 118 -10.75 9.77 20.96
C THR A 118 -9.42 9.11 20.59
N TYR A 119 -8.55 9.79 19.88
CA TYR A 119 -7.21 9.28 19.61
C TYR A 119 -6.38 9.05 20.87
N GLU A 120 -6.72 9.76 21.97
CA GLU A 120 -6.07 9.66 23.29
C GLU A 120 -6.74 8.61 24.21
N THR A 121 -7.81 7.93 23.73
CA THR A 121 -8.42 6.82 24.47
C THR A 121 -7.39 5.71 24.63
N THR A 122 -7.19 5.24 25.87
CA THR A 122 -6.22 4.19 26.16
C THR A 122 -6.74 2.80 25.83
N VAL A 123 -5.84 1.93 25.44
CA VAL A 123 -6.13 0.53 25.05
C VAL A 123 -6.75 -0.24 26.21
N ASN A 124 -6.39 0.09 27.47
CA ASN A 124 -6.96 -0.52 28.67
C ASN A 124 -8.49 -0.36 28.79
N THR A 125 -9.06 0.63 28.11
CA THR A 125 -10.53 0.78 28.01
C THR A 125 -11.20 -0.45 27.40
N PHE A 126 -10.52 -1.16 26.53
CA PHE A 126 -11.02 -2.31 25.76
C PHE A 126 -10.37 -3.64 26.18
N PHE A 127 -9.13 -3.60 26.63
CA PHE A 127 -8.32 -4.76 26.99
C PHE A 127 -7.63 -4.53 28.34
N THR A 128 -8.33 -4.85 29.43
CA THR A 128 -7.91 -4.53 30.82
C THR A 128 -6.63 -5.25 31.25
N ASP A 129 -6.33 -6.39 30.64
CA ASP A 129 -5.20 -7.24 31.02
C ASP A 129 -3.99 -7.06 30.08
N LEU A 130 -4.06 -6.12 29.13
CA LEU A 130 -2.97 -5.90 28.19
C LEU A 130 -1.84 -5.10 28.87
N GLU A 131 -0.62 -5.62 28.80
CA GLU A 131 0.56 -4.98 29.39
C GLU A 131 0.71 -3.56 28.89
N HIS A 132 0.96 -2.58 29.77
CA HIS A 132 1.04 -1.14 29.46
C HIS A 132 -0.22 -0.53 28.81
N GLY A 133 -1.36 -1.22 28.82
CA GLY A 133 -2.60 -0.74 28.17
C GLY A 133 -3.13 0.58 28.74
N GLU A 134 -2.76 0.99 29.97
CA GLU A 134 -3.13 2.27 30.58
C GLU A 134 -2.37 3.48 29.97
N GLU A 135 -1.20 3.22 29.34
CA GLU A 135 -0.33 4.26 28.76
C GLU A 135 -0.54 4.36 27.24
N ILE A 136 -0.80 3.22 26.59
CA ILE A 136 -0.89 3.10 25.14
C ILE A 136 -2.26 3.57 24.65
N THR A 137 -2.27 4.43 23.64
CA THR A 137 -3.46 5.06 23.09
C THR A 137 -3.85 4.48 21.72
N ILE A 138 -5.07 4.82 21.26
CA ILE A 138 -5.51 4.54 19.88
C ILE A 138 -4.52 5.11 18.87
N ARG A 139 -3.98 6.32 19.13
CA ARG A 139 -2.97 6.95 18.27
C ARG A 139 -1.69 6.13 18.18
N ASP A 140 -1.25 5.54 19.27
CA ASP A 140 -0.04 4.71 19.28
C ASP A 140 -0.22 3.43 18.46
N LEU A 141 -1.40 2.82 18.48
CA LEU A 141 -1.72 1.69 17.62
C LEU A 141 -1.71 2.10 16.13
N LEU A 142 -2.36 3.22 15.77
CA LEU A 142 -2.39 3.75 14.41
C LEU A 142 -0.98 4.03 13.87
N ASN A 143 -0.09 4.54 14.71
CA ASN A 143 1.26 4.98 14.35
C ASN A 143 2.33 3.91 14.53
N HIS A 144 1.96 2.71 14.97
CA HIS A 144 2.92 1.65 15.31
C HIS A 144 3.94 2.05 16.40
N THR A 145 3.56 2.91 17.34
CA THR A 145 4.38 3.34 18.48
C THR A 145 3.94 2.74 19.81
N SER A 146 3.03 1.75 19.76
CA SER A 146 2.51 1.08 20.95
C SER A 146 3.55 0.25 21.72
N GLY A 147 4.61 -0.19 21.05
CA GLY A 147 5.58 -1.16 21.58
C GLY A 147 5.15 -2.62 21.41
N TYR A 148 3.90 -2.91 20.98
CA TYR A 148 3.47 -4.28 20.70
C TYR A 148 3.95 -4.74 19.33
N VAL A 149 4.61 -5.89 19.29
CA VAL A 149 5.07 -6.55 18.07
C VAL A 149 4.50 -7.95 17.99
N THR A 150 3.73 -8.21 16.94
CA THR A 150 3.13 -9.51 16.66
C THR A 150 3.87 -10.17 15.51
N PRO A 151 4.33 -11.41 15.63
CA PRO A 151 4.98 -12.13 14.54
C PRO A 151 4.03 -12.30 13.35
N GLU A 152 4.52 -12.04 12.13
CA GLU A 152 3.80 -12.33 10.91
C GLU A 152 4.15 -13.75 10.43
N VAL A 153 3.51 -14.72 11.05
CA VAL A 153 3.69 -16.14 10.75
C VAL A 153 2.33 -16.83 10.63
N PRO A 154 2.19 -17.84 9.77
CA PRO A 154 1.00 -18.67 9.73
C PRO A 154 0.76 -19.33 11.10
N ASN A 155 -0.51 -19.40 11.50
CA ASN A 155 -0.89 -20.23 12.65
C ASN A 155 -0.87 -21.72 12.29
N ASP A 156 -0.90 -22.61 13.28
CA ASP A 156 -0.97 -24.06 13.05
C ASP A 156 -2.27 -24.50 12.37
N HIS A 157 -3.31 -23.69 12.47
CA HIS A 157 -4.62 -23.87 11.84
C HIS A 157 -5.24 -22.54 11.46
N VAL A 158 -6.28 -22.61 10.62
CA VAL A 158 -7.05 -21.42 10.23
C VAL A 158 -7.89 -20.94 11.42
N LEU A 159 -7.73 -19.67 11.82
CA LEU A 159 -8.54 -19.02 12.84
C LEU A 159 -9.89 -18.62 12.22
N THR A 160 -10.98 -19.26 12.66
CA THR A 160 -12.28 -19.20 11.98
C THR A 160 -13.21 -18.10 12.51
N SER A 161 -12.83 -17.44 13.60
CA SER A 161 -13.61 -16.35 14.21
C SER A 161 -12.72 -15.16 14.56
N GLU A 162 -13.30 -13.97 14.57
CA GLU A 162 -12.61 -12.74 15.03
C GLU A 162 -12.12 -12.86 16.47
N LYS A 163 -12.82 -13.64 17.28
CA LYS A 163 -12.39 -13.92 18.67
C LYS A 163 -11.08 -14.71 18.68
N GLU A 164 -10.98 -15.80 17.91
CA GLU A 164 -9.74 -16.59 17.80
C GLU A 164 -8.58 -15.74 17.21
N GLN A 165 -8.89 -14.89 16.22
CA GLN A 165 -7.91 -13.97 15.62
C GLN A 165 -7.38 -12.96 16.63
N LEU A 166 -8.26 -12.41 17.48
CA LEU A 166 -7.86 -11.50 18.56
C LEU A 166 -7.07 -12.22 19.64
N GLU A 167 -7.53 -13.39 20.09
CA GLU A 167 -6.82 -14.22 21.07
C GLU A 167 -5.40 -14.55 20.58
N ASN A 168 -5.24 -14.92 19.31
CA ASN A 168 -3.93 -15.15 18.71
C ASN A 168 -3.02 -13.91 18.78
N VAL A 169 -3.54 -12.73 18.51
CA VAL A 169 -2.77 -11.47 18.61
C VAL A 169 -2.34 -11.20 20.05
N LEU A 170 -3.26 -11.35 21.00
CA LEU A 170 -2.98 -11.13 22.43
C LEU A 170 -1.94 -12.14 22.97
N ASP A 171 -2.02 -13.40 22.54
CA ASP A 171 -1.15 -14.49 23.00
C ASP A 171 0.26 -14.44 22.37
N THR A 172 0.37 -13.91 21.14
CA THR A 172 1.63 -13.94 20.38
C THR A 172 2.37 -12.61 20.37
N SER A 173 1.70 -11.51 20.71
CA SER A 173 2.36 -10.20 20.77
C SER A 173 3.34 -10.13 21.94
N VAL A 174 4.48 -9.49 21.68
CA VAL A 174 5.45 -9.15 22.70
C VAL A 174 5.53 -7.62 22.82
N PHE A 175 5.73 -7.14 24.04
CA PHE A 175 6.01 -5.73 24.30
C PHE A 175 7.52 -5.50 24.24
N LEU A 176 7.96 -4.52 23.44
CA LEU A 176 9.37 -4.15 23.32
C LEU A 176 9.62 -2.81 24.02
N GLU A 177 9.21 -1.69 23.45
CA GLU A 177 9.46 -0.36 23.98
C GLU A 177 8.38 0.61 23.53
N TYR A 178 7.76 1.30 24.47
CA TYR A 178 6.74 2.31 24.20
C TYR A 178 7.31 3.55 23.53
N GLY A 179 6.59 4.06 22.53
CA GLY A 179 6.94 5.29 21.82
C GLY A 179 7.92 5.11 20.66
N GLU A 180 8.58 3.95 20.57
CA GLU A 180 9.45 3.64 19.43
C GLU A 180 8.64 3.04 18.25
N PRO A 181 8.97 3.37 17.00
CA PRO A 181 8.23 2.91 15.83
C PRO A 181 8.57 1.46 15.47
N TYR A 182 7.74 0.54 15.91
CA TYR A 182 7.79 -0.88 15.52
C TYR A 182 6.56 -1.25 14.70
N TYR A 183 6.73 -1.39 13.39
CA TYR A 183 5.65 -1.85 12.53
C TYR A 183 5.13 -3.22 12.97
N SER A 184 3.82 -3.32 13.21
CA SER A 184 3.19 -4.56 13.68
C SER A 184 1.74 -4.67 13.17
N ASN A 185 1.43 -5.81 12.54
CA ASN A 185 0.07 -6.11 12.12
C ASN A 185 -0.89 -6.21 13.32
N GLY A 186 -0.41 -6.67 14.47
CA GLY A 186 -1.20 -6.77 15.70
C GLY A 186 -1.80 -5.44 16.16
N ASN A 187 -1.13 -4.30 15.93
CA ASN A 187 -1.71 -3.00 16.24
C ASN A 187 -3.05 -2.78 15.53
N TYR A 188 -3.13 -3.16 14.25
CA TYR A 188 -4.35 -3.00 13.45
C TYR A 188 -5.37 -4.10 13.73
N SER A 189 -4.94 -5.27 14.18
CA SER A 189 -5.86 -6.29 14.67
C SER A 189 -6.51 -5.88 16.00
N LEU A 190 -5.78 -5.21 16.88
CA LEU A 190 -6.34 -4.59 18.09
C LEU A 190 -7.34 -3.48 17.72
N LEU A 191 -7.01 -2.61 16.76
CA LEU A 191 -7.93 -1.57 16.28
C LEU A 191 -9.21 -2.18 15.68
N ALA A 192 -9.11 -3.26 14.89
CA ALA A 192 -10.27 -3.96 14.36
C ALA A 192 -11.16 -4.55 15.48
N ALA A 193 -10.55 -5.12 16.50
CA ALA A 193 -11.30 -5.63 17.67
C ALA A 193 -11.95 -4.50 18.48
N ILE A 194 -11.31 -3.33 18.63
CA ILE A 194 -11.88 -2.14 19.25
C ILE A 194 -13.10 -1.66 18.45
N ILE A 195 -13.00 -1.62 17.12
CA ILE A 195 -14.12 -1.29 16.23
C ILE A 195 -15.30 -2.25 16.49
N SER A 196 -15.04 -3.56 16.54
CA SER A 196 -16.09 -4.57 16.80
C SER A 196 -16.74 -4.38 18.17
N GLN A 197 -15.98 -4.04 19.21
CA GLN A 197 -16.51 -3.80 20.55
C GLN A 197 -17.38 -2.53 20.61
N ILE A 198 -16.97 -1.43 19.97
CA ILE A 198 -17.73 -0.16 19.95
C ILE A 198 -19.03 -0.32 19.16
N GLU A 199 -18.98 -1.01 18.02
CA GLU A 199 -20.13 -1.19 17.14
C GLU A 199 -21.04 -2.37 17.54
N GLU A 200 -20.60 -3.20 18.49
CA GLU A 200 -21.29 -4.43 18.94
C GLU A 200 -21.59 -5.39 17.79
N ARG A 201 -20.71 -5.41 16.79
CA ARG A 201 -20.84 -6.18 15.54
C ARG A 201 -19.46 -6.69 15.09
N SER A 202 -19.43 -7.65 14.18
CA SER A 202 -18.18 -8.11 13.61
C SER A 202 -17.45 -6.97 12.87
N TYR A 203 -16.13 -6.95 12.92
CA TYR A 203 -15.31 -6.02 12.10
C TYR A 203 -15.66 -6.12 10.62
N LYS A 204 -15.89 -7.34 10.14
CA LYS A 204 -16.33 -7.64 8.78
C LYS A 204 -17.60 -6.87 8.42
N ASP A 205 -18.65 -6.96 9.24
CA ASP A 205 -19.93 -6.26 8.97
C ASP A 205 -19.73 -4.74 9.01
N VAL A 206 -18.93 -4.24 9.95
CA VAL A 206 -18.62 -2.81 10.05
C VAL A 206 -17.85 -2.33 8.82
N LEU A 207 -16.84 -3.10 8.37
CA LEU A 207 -16.06 -2.78 7.17
C LEU A 207 -16.94 -2.74 5.91
N GLN A 208 -17.85 -3.69 5.76
CA GLN A 208 -18.82 -3.71 4.66
C GLN A 208 -19.72 -2.48 4.69
N ASP A 209 -20.34 -2.18 5.83
CA ASP A 209 -21.33 -1.10 5.93
C ASP A 209 -20.72 0.29 5.86
N ARG A 210 -19.49 0.48 6.38
CA ARG A 210 -18.84 1.77 6.44
C ARG A 210 -17.94 2.09 5.25
N ILE A 211 -17.43 1.07 4.55
CA ILE A 211 -16.50 1.25 3.44
C ILE A 211 -17.02 0.64 2.14
N PHE A 212 -17.27 -0.67 2.09
CA PHE A 212 -17.51 -1.35 0.82
C PHE A 212 -18.85 -0.94 0.18
N ILE A 213 -19.93 -0.98 0.94
CA ILE A 213 -21.27 -0.65 0.44
C ILE A 213 -21.38 0.83 0.03
N PRO A 214 -20.99 1.82 0.87
CA PRO A 214 -21.08 3.22 0.48
C PRO A 214 -20.29 3.59 -0.77
N LEU A 215 -19.19 2.86 -1.04
CA LEU A 215 -18.32 3.10 -2.19
C LEU A 215 -18.63 2.21 -3.40
N ASN A 216 -19.63 1.32 -3.31
CA ASN A 216 -19.93 0.31 -4.34
C ASN A 216 -18.71 -0.56 -4.71
N MET A 217 -17.93 -0.97 -3.70
CA MET A 217 -16.78 -1.87 -3.87
C MET A 217 -17.29 -3.32 -3.98
N GLU A 218 -17.93 -3.64 -5.09
CA GLU A 218 -18.65 -4.92 -5.29
C GLU A 218 -17.69 -6.12 -5.44
N ASN A 219 -16.43 -5.88 -5.74
CA ASN A 219 -15.39 -6.91 -5.92
C ASN A 219 -14.32 -6.81 -4.81
N THR A 220 -14.75 -6.56 -3.59
CA THR A 220 -13.87 -6.48 -2.41
C THR A 220 -14.41 -7.37 -1.31
N TYR A 221 -13.56 -8.25 -0.80
CA TYR A 221 -13.94 -9.31 0.13
C TYR A 221 -12.91 -9.49 1.22
N LEU A 222 -13.33 -9.92 2.41
CA LEU A 222 -12.42 -10.53 3.36
C LEU A 222 -11.98 -11.91 2.82
N TRP A 223 -10.84 -12.38 3.26
CA TRP A 223 -10.18 -13.59 2.79
C TRP A 223 -11.06 -14.86 2.82
N ASP A 224 -12.00 -14.94 3.75
CA ASP A 224 -12.91 -16.07 3.97
C ASP A 224 -14.23 -15.95 3.18
N ASP A 225 -14.49 -14.80 2.57
CA ASP A 225 -15.68 -14.51 1.74
C ASP A 225 -15.39 -14.44 0.24
N VAL A 226 -14.14 -14.62 -0.16
CA VAL A 226 -13.80 -14.61 -1.60
C VAL A 226 -14.58 -15.71 -2.31
N PRO A 227 -15.42 -15.39 -3.31
CA PRO A 227 -16.18 -16.40 -4.05
C PRO A 227 -15.29 -17.47 -4.69
N ASP A 228 -15.73 -18.73 -4.66
CA ASP A 228 -14.94 -19.85 -5.22
C ASP A 228 -14.67 -19.69 -6.73
N GLU A 229 -15.57 -19.03 -7.46
CA GLU A 229 -15.43 -18.71 -8.88
C GLU A 229 -14.59 -17.49 -9.19
N ALA A 230 -14.21 -16.73 -8.16
CA ALA A 230 -13.42 -15.52 -8.34
C ALA A 230 -12.02 -15.82 -8.89
N SER A 231 -11.56 -14.96 -9.78
CA SER A 231 -10.21 -15.04 -10.33
C SER A 231 -9.19 -14.53 -9.29
N THR A 232 -8.63 -15.45 -8.52
CA THR A 232 -7.50 -15.15 -7.61
C THR A 232 -6.21 -15.68 -8.23
N PRO A 233 -5.14 -14.86 -8.33
CA PRO A 233 -3.90 -15.27 -8.96
C PRO A 233 -3.05 -16.11 -8.01
N LYS A 234 -2.12 -16.89 -8.58
CA LYS A 234 -1.03 -17.50 -7.83
C LYS A 234 0.09 -16.51 -7.61
N GLU A 235 0.81 -16.69 -6.51
CA GLU A 235 1.97 -15.85 -6.17
C GLU A 235 3.24 -16.27 -6.92
N TYR A 236 4.04 -15.25 -7.28
CA TYR A 236 5.32 -15.43 -7.95
C TYR A 236 6.39 -14.52 -7.33
N PHE A 237 7.64 -14.98 -7.38
CA PHE A 237 8.81 -14.16 -7.03
C PHE A 237 9.60 -13.82 -8.28
N TYR A 238 10.02 -12.57 -8.41
CA TYR A 238 10.83 -12.10 -9.52
C TYR A 238 12.30 -12.07 -9.11
N VAL A 239 13.11 -12.90 -9.77
CA VAL A 239 14.55 -12.99 -9.52
C VAL A 239 15.29 -12.98 -10.85
N ASN A 240 16.26 -12.08 -11.00
CA ASN A 240 17.14 -12.00 -12.17
C ASN A 240 16.39 -11.98 -13.52
N GLY A 241 15.34 -11.19 -13.64
CA GLY A 241 14.57 -11.05 -14.89
C GLY A 241 13.58 -12.18 -15.19
N ARG A 242 13.28 -13.05 -14.23
CA ARG A 242 12.34 -14.16 -14.37
C ARG A 242 11.42 -14.27 -13.16
N SER A 243 10.17 -14.66 -13.41
CA SER A 243 9.21 -14.98 -12.37
C SER A 243 9.24 -16.46 -12.02
N TYR A 244 9.30 -16.77 -10.74
CA TYR A 244 9.27 -18.14 -10.22
C TYR A 244 8.08 -18.31 -9.28
N GLN A 245 7.30 -19.37 -9.51
CA GLN A 245 6.30 -19.79 -8.53
C GLN A 245 7.02 -20.41 -7.34
N VAL A 246 6.56 -20.08 -6.13
CA VAL A 246 7.12 -20.63 -4.91
C VAL A 246 6.36 -21.89 -4.55
N ASP A 247 7.09 -22.99 -4.29
CA ASP A 247 6.50 -24.27 -3.96
C ASP A 247 5.97 -24.35 -2.51
N TYR A 248 6.53 -23.53 -1.61
CA TYR A 248 6.01 -23.37 -0.26
C TYR A 248 5.35 -22.01 -0.13
N ARG A 249 4.14 -22.00 0.29
CA ARG A 249 3.35 -20.78 0.43
C ARG A 249 3.80 -20.02 1.67
N THR A 250 4.38 -18.85 1.46
CA THR A 250 4.43 -17.85 2.51
C THR A 250 3.04 -17.24 2.75
N TYR A 251 2.19 -17.28 1.72
CA TYR A 251 0.80 -16.89 1.77
C TYR A 251 -0.11 -18.13 1.91
N SER A 252 -0.91 -18.17 2.96
CA SER A 252 -1.84 -19.25 3.25
C SER A 252 -3.10 -18.73 3.97
N LYS A 253 -4.16 -19.55 4.03
CA LYS A 253 -5.35 -19.21 4.83
C LYS A 253 -5.01 -19.09 6.32
N GLU A 254 -4.06 -19.89 6.79
CA GLU A 254 -3.54 -19.82 8.15
C GLU A 254 -2.88 -18.48 8.44
N LEU A 255 -2.11 -17.90 7.51
CA LEU A 255 -1.56 -16.56 7.65
C LEU A 255 -2.66 -15.49 7.55
N MET A 256 -3.52 -15.57 6.53
CA MET A 256 -4.59 -14.56 6.33
C MET A 256 -5.50 -14.44 7.54
N SER A 257 -5.78 -15.57 8.21
CA SER A 257 -6.58 -15.58 9.42
C SER A 257 -5.93 -14.92 10.64
N THR A 258 -4.64 -14.60 10.60
CA THR A 258 -3.94 -13.86 11.68
C THR A 258 -3.93 -12.34 11.44
N LEU A 259 -4.42 -11.86 10.29
CA LEU A 259 -4.25 -10.47 9.83
C LEU A 259 -5.55 -9.65 9.90
N LEU A 260 -6.40 -9.88 10.89
CA LEU A 260 -7.64 -9.13 11.11
C LEU A 260 -7.37 -7.62 11.07
N GLY A 261 -8.06 -6.90 10.17
CA GLY A 261 -7.91 -5.45 10.01
C GLY A 261 -6.57 -4.94 9.48
N ALA A 262 -5.60 -5.84 9.27
CA ALA A 262 -4.21 -5.50 8.96
C ALA A 262 -3.79 -5.84 7.52
N GLY A 263 -4.42 -6.84 6.87
CA GLY A 263 -3.95 -7.28 5.56
C GLY A 263 -4.68 -8.48 4.96
N ASN A 264 -5.92 -8.77 5.37
CA ASN A 264 -6.67 -9.94 4.93
C ASN A 264 -7.84 -9.64 3.96
N VAL A 265 -7.78 -8.52 3.26
CA VAL A 265 -8.76 -8.13 2.22
C VAL A 265 -8.23 -8.48 0.83
N TYR A 266 -9.13 -8.96 -0.02
CA TYR A 266 -8.95 -9.09 -1.47
C TYR A 266 -9.73 -8.02 -2.20
N SER A 267 -9.14 -7.45 -3.25
CA SER A 267 -9.81 -6.42 -4.05
C SER A 267 -9.29 -6.37 -5.49
N THR A 268 -9.97 -5.60 -6.33
CA THR A 268 -9.52 -5.19 -7.66
C THR A 268 -8.87 -3.81 -7.61
N VAL A 269 -8.09 -3.46 -8.65
CA VAL A 269 -7.55 -2.09 -8.77
C VAL A 269 -8.67 -1.03 -8.89
N SER A 270 -9.81 -1.39 -9.47
CA SER A 270 -10.96 -0.50 -9.63
C SER A 270 -11.60 -0.16 -8.29
N ASP A 271 -11.86 -1.16 -7.46
CA ASP A 271 -12.44 -0.95 -6.14
C ASP A 271 -11.47 -0.19 -5.22
N MET A 272 -10.17 -0.51 -5.28
CA MET A 272 -9.16 0.25 -4.54
C MET A 272 -9.10 1.71 -5.00
N ALA A 273 -9.31 2.00 -6.28
CA ALA A 273 -9.39 3.39 -6.76
C ALA A 273 -10.63 4.11 -6.21
N LEU A 274 -11.77 3.44 -6.06
CA LEU A 274 -12.94 4.00 -5.38
C LEU A 274 -12.61 4.37 -3.93
N PHE A 275 -11.94 3.46 -3.20
CA PHE A 275 -11.54 3.70 -1.82
C PHE A 275 -10.59 4.92 -1.69
N PHE A 276 -9.49 4.94 -2.44
CA PHE A 276 -8.52 6.04 -2.35
C PHE A 276 -9.10 7.37 -2.83
N SER A 277 -10.00 7.37 -3.82
CA SER A 277 -10.70 8.58 -4.27
C SER A 277 -11.64 9.15 -3.21
N ALA A 278 -12.13 8.33 -2.30
CA ALA A 278 -13.09 8.72 -1.27
C ALA A 278 -12.46 9.17 0.06
N LEU A 279 -11.11 9.12 0.18
CA LEU A 279 -10.45 9.33 1.47
C LEU A 279 -10.60 10.75 2.03
N ASN A 280 -10.63 11.79 1.18
CA ASN A 280 -10.70 13.18 1.64
C ASN A 280 -11.68 14.05 0.84
N ASN A 281 -12.77 13.48 0.38
CA ASN A 281 -13.78 14.16 -0.44
C ASN A 281 -15.16 14.22 0.25
N ASP A 282 -15.21 14.20 1.57
CA ASP A 282 -16.41 14.18 2.41
C ASP A 282 -17.26 12.90 2.28
N THR A 283 -16.79 11.89 1.54
CA THR A 283 -17.52 10.61 1.44
C THR A 283 -17.23 9.71 2.64
N LEU A 284 -15.96 9.50 2.98
CA LEU A 284 -15.53 8.70 4.13
C LEU A 284 -15.11 9.56 5.31
N LEU A 285 -14.35 10.59 5.05
CA LEU A 285 -13.85 11.58 6.02
C LEU A 285 -13.88 12.96 5.36
N SER A 286 -14.12 14.00 6.16
CA SER A 286 -13.84 15.38 5.74
C SER A 286 -12.33 15.62 5.61
N GLU A 287 -11.93 16.70 4.96
CA GLU A 287 -10.53 17.08 4.84
C GLU A 287 -9.86 17.27 6.21
N ASP A 288 -10.56 17.88 7.16
CA ASP A 288 -10.06 18.07 8.54
C ASP A 288 -9.87 16.74 9.28
N GLU A 289 -10.83 15.83 9.15
CA GLU A 289 -10.76 14.48 9.74
C GLU A 289 -9.63 13.64 9.10
N TYR A 290 -9.49 13.71 7.78
CA TYR A 290 -8.40 13.07 7.07
C TYR A 290 -7.04 13.59 7.55
N ASN A 291 -6.89 14.92 7.64
CA ASN A 291 -5.67 15.55 8.11
C ASN A 291 -5.36 15.19 9.58
N LEU A 292 -6.37 15.15 10.44
CA LEU A 292 -6.21 14.75 11.83
C LEU A 292 -5.81 13.29 11.99
N LEU A 293 -6.29 12.41 11.11
CA LEU A 293 -6.00 10.98 11.14
C LEU A 293 -4.60 10.66 10.58
N PHE A 294 -4.22 11.24 9.41
CA PHE A 294 -3.06 10.81 8.65
C PHE A 294 -1.85 11.75 8.68
N ASN A 295 -2.03 13.06 8.91
CA ASN A 295 -0.93 14.02 8.80
C ASN A 295 -0.10 14.20 10.07
N PHE A 296 -0.40 13.50 11.16
CA PHE A 296 0.34 13.68 12.41
C PHE A 296 1.75 13.04 12.42
N HIS A 297 2.04 12.09 11.51
CA HIS A 297 3.31 11.35 11.53
C HIS A 297 3.92 11.02 10.16
N GLU A 298 3.29 11.41 9.08
CA GLU A 298 3.95 11.34 7.78
C GLU A 298 5.06 12.41 7.76
N PRO A 299 6.32 12.05 7.51
CA PRO A 299 7.32 13.08 7.19
C PRO A 299 6.74 13.88 6.02
N ILE A 300 6.66 15.20 6.19
CA ILE A 300 6.21 16.13 5.16
C ILE A 300 6.97 15.78 3.89
N MET A 301 6.38 14.96 3.05
CA MET A 301 6.89 14.75 1.70
C MET A 301 6.73 16.09 1.01
N LEU A 302 7.84 16.74 0.68
CA LEU A 302 7.91 18.07 0.07
C LEU A 302 7.14 18.19 -1.26
N SER A 303 6.43 17.15 -1.70
CA SER A 303 5.70 17.08 -2.96
C SER A 303 4.19 16.81 -2.85
N GLY A 304 3.63 16.59 -1.66
CA GLY A 304 2.21 16.21 -1.52
C GLY A 304 1.87 14.79 -2.02
N ASN A 305 2.83 14.06 -2.56
CA ASN A 305 2.63 12.70 -3.03
C ASN A 305 2.73 11.71 -1.88
N ILE A 306 1.80 10.76 -1.85
CA ILE A 306 1.79 9.63 -0.92
C ILE A 306 2.29 8.39 -1.66
N SER A 307 3.16 7.64 -1.02
CA SER A 307 3.54 6.29 -1.45
C SER A 307 3.17 5.32 -0.36
N GLU A 308 2.31 4.37 -0.69
CA GLU A 308 1.88 3.31 0.21
C GLU A 308 2.10 1.98 -0.48
N ASP A 309 2.60 1.02 0.27
CA ASP A 309 2.82 -0.31 -0.24
C ASP A 309 2.35 -1.38 0.74
N GLY A 310 2.09 -2.56 0.21
CA GLY A 310 1.79 -3.75 0.95
C GLY A 310 2.43 -4.95 0.29
N ALA A 311 2.94 -5.86 1.09
CA ALA A 311 3.52 -7.09 0.62
C ALA A 311 3.02 -8.27 1.45
N MET A 312 2.80 -9.40 0.80
CA MET A 312 2.40 -10.65 1.43
C MET A 312 2.83 -11.83 0.57
N GLY A 313 3.87 -12.53 0.99
CA GLY A 313 4.45 -13.58 0.16
C GLY A 313 4.90 -13.03 -1.20
N GLY A 314 4.41 -13.64 -2.27
CA GLY A 314 4.66 -13.19 -3.65
C GLY A 314 3.66 -12.15 -4.16
N TYR A 315 2.80 -11.59 -3.31
CA TYR A 315 1.90 -10.50 -3.70
C TYR A 315 2.45 -9.15 -3.26
N SER A 316 2.17 -8.13 -4.05
CA SER A 316 2.50 -6.75 -3.73
C SER A 316 1.37 -5.82 -4.16
N SER A 317 1.14 -4.78 -3.38
CA SER A 317 0.15 -3.75 -3.66
C SER A 317 0.78 -2.38 -3.49
N TYR A 318 0.49 -1.46 -4.39
CA TYR A 318 1.07 -0.12 -4.40
C TYR A 318 0.02 0.93 -4.67
N PHE A 319 0.10 2.00 -3.93
CA PHE A 319 -0.52 3.28 -4.22
C PHE A 319 0.58 4.33 -4.37
N TYR A 320 0.55 5.12 -5.42
CA TYR A 320 1.45 6.25 -5.59
C TYR A 320 0.73 7.43 -6.21
N GLY A 321 0.74 8.58 -5.56
CA GLY A 321 0.14 9.80 -6.10
C GLY A 321 -0.34 10.77 -5.04
N ASP A 322 -1.25 11.64 -5.45
CA ASP A 322 -1.82 12.72 -4.66
C ASP A 322 -3.35 12.57 -4.59
N ILE A 323 -3.83 12.29 -3.39
CA ILE A 323 -5.28 12.11 -3.11
C ILE A 323 -6.00 13.46 -3.22
N THR A 324 -5.36 14.58 -2.85
CA THR A 324 -5.97 15.91 -2.84
C THR A 324 -6.35 16.36 -4.25
N ASN A 325 -5.47 16.14 -5.23
CA ASN A 325 -5.77 16.45 -6.62
C ASN A 325 -6.32 15.27 -7.42
N GLN A 326 -6.64 14.16 -6.73
CA GLN A 326 -7.20 12.95 -7.33
C GLN A 326 -6.39 12.44 -8.53
N THR A 327 -5.05 12.46 -8.40
CA THR A 327 -4.12 12.00 -9.45
C THR A 327 -3.20 10.95 -8.86
N PHE A 328 -3.41 9.69 -9.21
CA PHE A 328 -2.69 8.57 -8.60
C PHE A 328 -2.66 7.31 -9.47
N ILE A 329 -1.85 6.38 -9.05
CA ILE A 329 -1.66 5.05 -9.62
C ILE A 329 -1.91 4.02 -8.53
N ILE A 330 -2.67 2.98 -8.85
CA ILE A 330 -2.75 1.77 -8.03
C ILE A 330 -2.27 0.60 -8.88
N PHE A 331 -1.37 -0.20 -8.32
CA PHE A 331 -0.88 -1.43 -8.93
C PHE A 331 -0.98 -2.57 -7.93
N LEU A 332 -1.75 -3.60 -8.28
CA LEU A 332 -1.89 -4.83 -7.52
C LEU A 332 -1.21 -5.95 -8.29
N ALA A 333 -0.26 -6.62 -7.67
CA ALA A 333 0.62 -7.58 -8.31
C ALA A 333 0.55 -8.95 -7.64
N ASN A 334 0.62 -9.99 -8.46
CA ASN A 334 0.89 -11.35 -7.99
C ASN A 334 2.38 -11.72 -8.14
N GLN A 335 3.23 -10.72 -7.97
CA GLN A 335 4.67 -10.83 -8.10
C GLN A 335 5.35 -9.93 -7.06
N SER A 336 6.22 -10.51 -6.24
CA SER A 336 7.12 -9.76 -5.36
C SER A 336 8.46 -9.54 -6.05
N THR A 337 9.07 -8.36 -5.87
CA THR A 337 10.35 -7.99 -6.47
C THR A 337 11.26 -7.28 -5.48
N ASP A 338 12.57 -7.56 -5.52
CA ASP A 338 13.56 -6.98 -4.62
C ASP A 338 13.88 -5.49 -4.92
N SER A 339 13.46 -4.95 -6.07
CA SER A 339 13.91 -3.62 -6.52
C SER A 339 12.88 -2.85 -7.32
N TYR A 340 11.59 -3.10 -7.10
CA TYR A 340 10.61 -2.72 -8.07
C TYR A 340 9.20 -2.65 -7.44
N PRO A 341 8.29 -1.80 -7.82
CA PRO A 341 8.16 -0.97 -9.03
C PRO A 341 8.31 0.55 -8.82
N ASP A 342 8.85 1.00 -7.69
CA ASP A 342 8.86 2.41 -7.30
C ASP A 342 9.33 3.34 -8.42
N GLN A 343 10.42 2.99 -9.10
CA GLN A 343 10.94 3.85 -10.19
C GLN A 343 9.97 3.95 -11.37
N LEU A 344 9.29 2.85 -11.73
CA LEU A 344 8.29 2.87 -12.80
C LEU A 344 7.08 3.70 -12.39
N LEU A 345 6.57 3.50 -11.17
CA LEU A 345 5.42 4.25 -10.67
C LEU A 345 5.71 5.74 -10.59
N ILE A 346 6.90 6.13 -10.11
CA ILE A 346 7.34 7.53 -10.09
C ILE A 346 7.42 8.09 -11.53
N GLN A 347 8.02 7.36 -12.46
CA GLN A 347 8.12 7.79 -13.86
C GLN A 347 6.73 7.95 -14.50
N VAL A 348 5.86 6.96 -14.32
CA VAL A 348 4.49 7.01 -14.86
C VAL A 348 3.69 8.14 -14.22
N TYR A 349 3.83 8.37 -12.92
CA TYR A 349 3.18 9.49 -12.25
C TYR A 349 3.64 10.84 -12.81
N GLN A 350 4.93 11.01 -13.03
CA GLN A 350 5.46 12.23 -13.69
C GLN A 350 4.89 12.42 -15.10
N GLN A 351 4.69 11.34 -15.86
CA GLN A 351 4.03 11.38 -17.15
C GLN A 351 2.54 11.72 -17.01
N LEU A 352 1.87 11.18 -15.98
CA LEU A 352 0.46 11.44 -15.69
C LEU A 352 0.20 12.92 -15.38
N LEU A 353 1.14 13.59 -14.73
CA LEU A 353 1.07 15.04 -14.49
C LEU A 353 1.17 15.89 -15.77
N LEU A 354 1.53 15.30 -16.91
CA LEU A 354 1.67 15.99 -18.20
C LEU A 354 0.47 15.77 -19.14
N PHE A 355 -0.61 15.15 -18.64
CA PHE A 355 -1.89 15.08 -19.37
C PHE A 355 -2.64 16.39 -19.26
#